data_97aa20a87aafbc5d62371e952ef48ba1
#
_entry.id   97aa20a87aafbc5d62371e952ef48ba1
#
_cell.length_a   1.000
_cell.length_b   1.000
_cell.length_c   1.000
_cell.angle_alpha   90.00
_cell.angle_beta   90.00
_cell.angle_gamma   90.00
#
_symmetry.space_group_name_H-M   'P 1'
#
loop_
_entity.id
_entity.type
_entity.pdbx_description
1 polymer ?
#
loop_
_entity_poly.entity_id
_entity_poly.type
_entity_poly.pdbx_seq_one_letter_code
_entity_poly.pdbx_strand_id
1 'polypeptide(L)'
;ASAPPGIVAPPAERYAAPQSLAGTTPQARVTWQAQLLGHLQRYKRYPRAAQRRRQEGVAHVGFAVDHGGHAGDLRLVRSSGHDTLDAEALATVRRAEPLPPPPAEMSGDAVQVVVPVEFFLR
;
A
#
# COMPACT_ATOMS: atom_id res chain seq x y z
N ALA A 1 30.02 -1.15 6.02
CA ALA A 1 29.64 -1.17 5.75
C ALA A 1 29.11 -1.32 5.62
N SER A 2 29.13 -1.52 5.72
CA SER A 2 28.65 -1.62 5.35
C SER A 2 27.89 -1.88 5.21
N ALA A 3 27.60 -2.17 5.22
CA ALA A 3 26.90 -2.33 4.88
C ALA A 3 26.53 -2.61 4.42
N PRO A 4 26.39 -3.18 4.27
CA PRO A 4 25.96 -3.50 3.55
C PRO A 4 25.37 -3.38 3.02
N PRO A 5 25.34 -3.53 2.79
CA PRO A 5 24.66 -3.36 2.04
C PRO A 5 23.65 -3.40 1.88
N GLY A 6 23.37 -3.47 2.14
CA GLY A 6 22.54 -3.17 1.82
C GLY A 6 21.86 -2.92 2.18
N ILE A 7 21.83 -3.00 2.53
CA ILE A 7 21.31 -2.53 2.71
C ILE A 7 20.99 -1.69 2.66
N VAL A 8 20.94 -1.70 2.65
CA VAL A 8 20.73 -0.81 2.48
C VAL A 8 20.45 -0.12 2.36
N ALA A 9 20.36 -0.09 2.48
CA ALA A 9 20.12 0.80 2.24
C ALA A 9 20.03 1.39 2.11
N PRO A 10 19.86 1.38 2.26
CA PRO A 10 19.72 2.18 2.09
C PRO A 10 19.79 2.92 2.26
N PRO A 11 19.85 3.18 2.36
CA PRO A 11 19.92 3.99 2.61
C PRO A 11 19.49 4.88 2.69
N ALA A 12 19.14 5.13 2.73
CA ALA A 12 18.85 5.83 2.80
C ALA A 12 18.35 6.11 3.33
N GLU A 13 18.26 5.78 3.65
CA GLU A 13 17.99 6.09 3.96
C GLU A 13 18.25 6.47 4.58
N ARG A 14 18.60 6.55 4.92
CA ARG A 14 18.98 6.92 5.52
C ARG A 14 19.10 7.88 5.76
N TYR A 15 18.73 8.23 5.97
CA TYR A 15 18.65 9.01 6.08
C TYR A 15 18.50 10.03 6.35
N ALA A 16 18.53 10.40 6.42
CA ALA A 16 18.28 11.23 6.65
C ALA A 16 17.55 11.72 6.86
N ALA A 17 17.35 11.78 7.07
CA ALA A 17 16.81 12.19 7.24
C ALA A 17 15.91 12.41 7.62
N PRO A 18 15.81 11.98 7.82
CA PRO A 18 14.63 12.37 8.08
C PRO A 18 14.10 13.12 8.92
N GLN A 19 14.59 13.39 9.27
CA GLN A 19 14.24 14.41 9.87
C GLN A 19 13.31 15.31 9.36
N SER A 20 13.27 15.41 8.33
CA SER A 20 12.39 16.22 7.60
C SER A 20 10.93 15.90 7.82
N LEU A 21 10.66 14.79 8.43
CA LEU A 21 9.29 14.43 8.78
C LEU A 21 9.05 14.76 10.23
N ALA A 22 8.97 16.05 10.51
CA ALA A 22 8.79 16.52 11.86
C ALA A 22 7.63 15.81 12.53
N GLY A 23 7.87 15.20 13.67
CA GLY A 23 6.86 14.56 14.45
C GLY A 23 6.50 13.14 14.03
N THR A 24 6.92 12.71 12.84
CA THR A 24 6.59 11.37 12.34
C THR A 24 7.80 10.46 12.46
N THR A 25 7.66 9.35 13.17
CA THR A 25 8.72 8.38 13.27
C THR A 25 8.59 7.35 12.17
N PRO A 26 9.71 6.73 11.74
CA PRO A 26 9.63 5.63 10.78
C PRO A 26 8.73 4.50 11.28
N GLN A 27 8.74 4.25 12.58
CA GLN A 27 7.91 3.20 13.15
C GLN A 27 6.43 3.51 13.03
N ALA A 28 6.03 4.76 13.24
CA ALA A 28 4.63 5.16 13.09
C ALA A 28 4.17 4.95 11.66
N ARG A 29 5.02 5.26 10.69
CA ARG A 29 4.70 5.05 9.28
C ARG A 29 4.55 3.56 8.96
N VAL A 30 5.48 2.74 9.44
CA VAL A 30 5.43 1.29 9.21
C VAL A 30 4.16 0.70 9.82
N THR A 31 3.82 1.12 11.03
CA THR A 31 2.61 0.64 11.72
C THR A 31 1.36 1.00 10.94
N TRP A 32 1.28 2.24 10.46
CA TRP A 32 0.14 2.67 9.67
C TRP A 32 0.03 1.90 8.36
N GLN A 33 1.16 1.68 7.67
CA GLN A 33 1.17 0.91 6.43
C GLN A 33 0.69 -0.52 6.66
N ALA A 34 1.10 -1.12 7.78
CA ALA A 34 0.65 -2.46 8.13
C ALA A 34 -0.85 -2.49 8.41
N GLN A 35 -1.37 -1.45 9.06
CA GLN A 35 -2.80 -1.32 9.29
C GLN A 35 -3.58 -1.19 7.99
N LEU A 36 -3.05 -0.40 7.05
CA LEU A 36 -3.65 -0.26 5.73
C LEU A 36 -3.75 -1.61 5.02
N LEU A 37 -2.64 -2.33 5.01
CA LEU A 37 -2.60 -3.62 4.33
C LEU A 37 -3.58 -4.61 4.95
N GLY A 38 -3.61 -4.69 6.27
CA GLY A 38 -4.55 -5.57 6.97
C GLY A 38 -5.99 -5.18 6.72
N HIS A 39 -6.25 -3.87 6.67
CA HIS A 39 -7.60 -3.38 6.40
C HIS A 39 -8.05 -3.77 4.99
N LEU A 40 -7.18 -3.59 4.00
CA LEU A 40 -7.51 -3.95 2.63
C LEU A 40 -7.76 -5.44 2.48
N GLN A 41 -7.01 -6.28 3.21
CA GLN A 41 -7.21 -7.74 3.16
C GLN A 41 -8.63 -8.14 3.54
N ARG A 42 -9.26 -7.40 4.44
CA ARG A 42 -10.64 -7.70 4.86
C ARG A 42 -11.64 -7.49 3.74
N TYR A 43 -11.35 -6.59 2.81
CA TYR A 43 -12.27 -6.21 1.75
C TYR A 43 -11.90 -6.81 0.41
N LYS A 44 -10.78 -7.52 0.35
CA LYS A 44 -10.33 -8.15 -0.87
C LYS A 44 -11.23 -9.32 -1.21
N ARG A 45 -11.60 -9.40 -2.48
CA ARG A 45 -12.37 -10.53 -3.01
C ARG A 45 -11.61 -11.14 -4.16
N TYR A 46 -11.60 -12.46 -4.19
CA TYR A 46 -10.95 -13.14 -5.31
C TYR A 46 -12.01 -13.34 -6.40
N PRO A 47 -11.87 -12.73 -7.56
CA PRO A 47 -12.89 -12.87 -8.62
C PRO A 47 -13.05 -14.33 -9.02
N ARG A 48 -14.29 -14.78 -9.15
CA ARG A 48 -14.57 -16.18 -9.49
C ARG A 48 -13.99 -16.57 -10.83
N ALA A 49 -14.06 -15.67 -11.82
CA ALA A 49 -13.49 -15.95 -13.13
C ALA A 49 -11.98 -16.18 -13.03
N ALA A 50 -11.31 -15.41 -12.19
CA ALA A 50 -9.86 -15.58 -11.98
C ALA A 50 -9.58 -16.89 -11.26
N GLN A 51 -10.42 -17.26 -10.29
CA GLN A 51 -10.27 -18.55 -9.62
C GLN A 51 -10.40 -19.72 -10.58
N ARG A 52 -11.42 -19.67 -11.44
CA ARG A 52 -11.65 -20.73 -12.41
C ARG A 52 -10.50 -20.88 -13.40
N ARG A 53 -9.84 -19.77 -13.71
CA ARG A 53 -8.72 -19.76 -14.64
C ARG A 53 -7.38 -19.90 -13.93
N ARG A 54 -7.41 -20.07 -12.62
CA ARG A 54 -6.23 -20.21 -11.78
C ARG A 54 -5.26 -19.05 -11.95
N GLN A 55 -5.79 -17.85 -12.08
CA GLN A 55 -4.99 -16.64 -12.19
C GLN A 55 -4.50 -16.22 -10.82
N GLU A 56 -3.20 -16.00 -10.71
CA GLU A 56 -2.55 -15.56 -9.47
C GLU A 56 -1.60 -14.41 -9.79
N GLY A 57 -1.33 -13.60 -8.79
CA GLY A 57 -0.37 -12.53 -8.95
C GLY A 57 -0.54 -11.47 -7.89
N VAL A 58 0.30 -10.45 -8.00
CA VAL A 58 0.29 -9.32 -7.07
C VAL A 58 0.12 -8.05 -7.89
N ALA A 59 -0.91 -7.29 -7.57
CA ALA A 59 -1.13 -5.98 -8.19
C ALA A 59 -0.68 -4.91 -7.20
N HIS A 60 0.15 -3.99 -7.65
CA HIS A 60 0.58 -2.87 -6.82
C HIS A 60 -0.28 -1.67 -7.16
N VAL A 61 -0.99 -1.15 -6.17
CA VAL A 61 -1.88 -0.01 -6.35
C VAL A 61 -1.34 1.19 -5.58
N GLY A 62 -1.42 2.35 -6.21
CA GLY A 62 -1.00 3.61 -5.60
C GLY A 62 -2.20 4.48 -5.33
N PHE A 63 -2.18 5.18 -4.21
CA PHE A 63 -3.24 6.11 -3.88
C PHE A 63 -2.77 7.05 -2.78
N ALA A 64 -3.53 8.11 -2.57
CA ALA A 64 -3.27 9.06 -1.49
C ALA A 64 -4.37 8.91 -0.44
N VAL A 65 -3.98 8.79 0.82
CA VAL A 65 -4.94 8.67 1.92
C VAL A 65 -4.98 9.98 2.67
N ASP A 66 -6.16 10.59 2.76
CA ASP A 66 -6.31 11.82 3.53
C ASP A 66 -6.65 11.49 4.98
N HIS A 67 -6.74 12.51 5.82
CA HIS A 67 -6.97 12.31 7.24
C HIS A 67 -8.39 11.86 7.56
N GLY A 68 -9.27 11.87 6.57
CA GLY A 68 -10.62 11.29 6.70
C GLY A 68 -10.71 9.85 6.23
N GLY A 69 -9.60 9.28 5.77
CA GLY A 69 -9.60 7.89 5.31
C GLY A 69 -10.04 7.72 3.86
N HIS A 70 -10.08 8.80 3.09
CA HIS A 70 -10.47 8.71 1.68
C HIS A 70 -9.25 8.45 0.80
N ALA A 71 -9.42 7.61 -0.22
CA ALA A 71 -8.37 7.30 -1.18
C ALA A 71 -8.54 8.19 -2.41
N GLY A 72 -7.49 8.95 -2.72
CA GLY A 72 -7.44 9.76 -3.92
C GLY A 72 -6.37 9.26 -4.87
N ASP A 73 -6.44 9.71 -6.12
CA ASP A 73 -5.43 9.37 -7.14
C ASP A 73 -5.18 7.88 -7.26
N LEU A 74 -6.24 7.10 -7.17
CA LEU A 74 -6.13 5.63 -7.21
C LEU A 74 -5.68 5.19 -8.60
N ARG A 75 -4.59 4.42 -8.64
CA ARG A 75 -4.00 3.99 -9.90
C ARG A 75 -3.29 2.65 -9.73
N LEU A 76 -3.17 1.94 -10.84
CA LEU A 76 -2.39 0.70 -10.87
C LEU A 76 -0.94 1.08 -11.14
N VAL A 77 -0.06 0.73 -10.21
CA VAL A 77 1.37 1.02 -10.34
C VAL A 77 2.06 -0.14 -11.03
N ARG A 78 1.65 -1.36 -10.72
CA ARG A 78 2.22 -2.55 -11.34
C ARG A 78 1.14 -3.62 -11.45
N SER A 79 0.98 -4.16 -12.64
CA SER A 79 -0.03 -5.18 -12.93
C SER A 79 0.33 -6.52 -12.30
N SER A 80 -0.69 -7.26 -11.91
CA SER A 80 -0.55 -8.66 -11.49
C SER A 80 -0.26 -9.58 -12.67
N GLY A 81 -0.45 -9.08 -13.89
CA GLY A 81 -0.40 -9.89 -15.10
C GLY A 81 -1.78 -10.31 -15.59
N HIS A 82 -2.83 -9.96 -14.86
CA HIS A 82 -4.21 -10.35 -15.21
C HIS A 82 -5.14 -9.16 -14.97
N ASP A 83 -5.85 -8.76 -16.02
CA ASP A 83 -6.75 -7.61 -15.95
C ASP A 83 -7.81 -7.79 -14.88
N THR A 84 -8.33 -9.00 -14.71
CA THR A 84 -9.36 -9.27 -13.72
C THR A 84 -8.88 -9.00 -12.30
N LEU A 85 -7.65 -9.44 -12.00
CA LEU A 85 -7.06 -9.21 -10.68
C LEU A 85 -6.71 -7.73 -10.49
N ASP A 86 -6.23 -7.08 -11.53
CA ASP A 86 -5.89 -5.67 -11.47
C ASP A 86 -7.13 -4.82 -11.16
N ALA A 87 -8.24 -5.12 -11.84
CA ALA A 87 -9.50 -4.41 -11.61
C ALA A 87 -10.00 -4.63 -10.18
N GLU A 88 -9.88 -5.87 -9.69
CA GLU A 88 -10.30 -6.17 -8.33
C GLU A 88 -9.42 -5.45 -7.29
N ALA A 89 -8.13 -5.35 -7.56
CA ALA A 89 -7.24 -4.65 -6.63
C ALA A 89 -7.66 -3.19 -6.46
N LEU A 90 -8.00 -2.52 -7.56
CA LEU A 90 -8.48 -1.15 -7.49
C LEU A 90 -9.84 -1.08 -6.78
N ALA A 91 -10.73 -2.00 -7.07
CA ALA A 91 -12.05 -2.04 -6.44
C ALA A 91 -11.94 -2.29 -4.94
N THR A 92 -10.95 -3.07 -4.51
CA THR A 92 -10.72 -3.35 -3.10
C THR A 92 -10.49 -2.05 -2.32
N VAL A 93 -9.67 -1.16 -2.85
CA VAL A 93 -9.37 0.10 -2.17
C VAL A 93 -10.65 0.93 -2.01
N ARG A 94 -11.45 1.02 -3.06
CA ARG A 94 -12.72 1.77 -2.99
C ARG A 94 -13.69 1.15 -2.00
N ARG A 95 -13.79 -0.16 -2.01
CA ARG A 95 -14.70 -0.89 -1.12
C ARG A 95 -14.29 -0.75 0.34
N ALA A 96 -13.01 -0.58 0.59
CA ALA A 96 -12.45 -0.53 1.92
C ALA A 96 -12.56 0.84 2.59
N GLU A 97 -12.97 1.87 1.87
CA GLU A 97 -13.12 3.19 2.47
C GLU A 97 -14.22 3.20 3.54
N PRO A 98 -14.04 3.91 4.66
CA PRO A 98 -12.87 4.71 4.97
C PRO A 98 -11.68 3.86 5.40
N LEU A 99 -10.51 4.26 4.93
CA LEU A 99 -9.25 3.61 5.26
C LEU A 99 -8.72 4.10 6.59
N PRO A 100 -7.83 3.34 7.25
CA PRO A 100 -7.15 3.87 8.43
C PRO A 100 -6.42 5.16 8.04
N PRO A 101 -6.69 6.27 8.74
CA PRO A 101 -6.05 7.53 8.37
C PRO A 101 -4.57 7.53 8.75
N PRO A 102 -3.76 8.32 8.04
CA PRO A 102 -2.35 8.43 8.39
C PRO A 102 -2.17 9.07 9.76
N PRO A 103 -1.00 8.85 10.39
CA PRO A 103 -0.73 9.50 11.68
C PRO A 103 -0.92 11.01 11.56
N ALA A 104 -1.47 11.62 12.62
CA ALA A 104 -1.76 13.05 12.60
C ALA A 104 -0.51 13.89 12.39
N GLU A 105 0.65 13.34 12.78
CA GLU A 105 1.92 14.05 12.65
C GLU A 105 2.42 14.15 11.21
N MET A 106 1.90 13.32 10.32
CA MET A 106 2.33 13.39 8.92
C MET A 106 1.76 14.64 8.27
N SER A 107 2.63 15.39 7.64
CA SER A 107 2.26 16.66 7.05
C SER A 107 1.51 16.48 5.73
N GLY A 108 0.75 17.51 5.35
CA GLY A 108 0.05 17.54 4.09
C GLY A 108 -1.38 17.04 4.23
N ASP A 109 -2.15 17.23 3.14
CA ASP A 109 -3.58 16.87 3.13
C ASP A 109 -3.78 15.38 2.95
N ALA A 110 -2.83 14.72 2.30
CA ALA A 110 -2.92 13.29 2.03
C ALA A 110 -1.52 12.69 1.91
N VAL A 111 -1.42 11.41 2.23
CA VAL A 111 -0.14 10.69 2.20
C VAL A 111 -0.17 9.66 1.08
N GLN A 112 0.83 9.73 0.20
CA GLN A 112 0.96 8.81 -0.92
C GLN A 112 1.46 7.45 -0.43
N VAL A 113 0.83 6.38 -0.91
CA VAL A 113 1.23 5.02 -0.59
C VAL A 113 1.15 4.15 -1.83
N VAL A 114 1.93 3.07 -1.83
CA VAL A 114 1.82 2.00 -2.81
C VAL A 114 1.71 0.72 -2.00
N VAL A 115 0.67 -0.06 -2.24
CA VAL A 115 0.46 -1.29 -1.49
C VAL A 115 0.27 -2.47 -2.45
N PRO A 116 0.79 -3.65 -2.07
CA PRO A 116 0.56 -4.87 -2.86
C PRO A 116 -0.78 -5.49 -2.48
N VAL A 117 -1.54 -5.88 -3.50
CA VAL A 117 -2.76 -6.67 -3.30
C VAL A 117 -2.48 -8.03 -3.91
N GLU A 118 -2.41 -9.03 -3.06
CA GLU A 118 -1.97 -10.37 -3.45
C GLU A 118 -3.16 -11.28 -3.71
N PHE A 119 -3.05 -12.07 -4.77
CA PHE A 119 -4.07 -13.06 -5.13
C PHE A 119 -3.37 -14.39 -5.36
N PHE A 120 -3.51 -15.29 -4.40
CA PHE A 120 -2.93 -16.62 -4.50
C PHE A 120 -3.97 -17.66 -4.13
N LEU A 121 -4.01 -18.74 -4.88
CA LEU A 121 -4.92 -19.87 -4.64
C LEU A 121 -4.21 -20.93 -3.82
N ARG A 122 -5.01 -21.69 -3.08
CA ARG A 122 -4.48 -22.81 -2.29
C ARG A 122 -4.83 -24.13 -2.94
#